data_631f882cbca180b0796d99a5562db67f
#
_entry.id   631f882cbca180b0796d99a5562db67f
#
_cell.length_a   1.000
_cell.length_b   1.000
_cell.length_c   1.000
_cell.angle_alpha   90.00
_cell.angle_beta   90.00
_cell.angle_gamma   90.00
#
_symmetry.space_group_name_H-M   'P 1'
#
loop_
_entity.id
_entity.type
_entity.pdbx_description
1 polymer ?
#
loop_
_entity_poly.entity_id
_entity_poly.type
_entity_poly.pdbx_seq_one_letter_code
_entity_poly.pdbx_strand_id
1 'polypeptide(L)'
;MLERARAVAQAELDLARVRRAKLALVERASAFGEPDPPRLTVTQMIRLLHPFDRGRLILPKPVASSATMPSQEPDRSAEAVRRVLPELRKLDRYERRAAVRRDRAVLDFFGGVKTDYNL
;
A
#
# COMPACT_ATOMS: atom_id res chain seq x y z
N MET A 1 -4.72 26.61 24.97
CA MET A 1 -3.68 25.57 25.12
C MET A 1 -4.18 24.17 24.82
N LEU A 2 -5.22 23.72 25.44
CA LEU A 2 -5.81 22.37 25.22
C LEU A 2 -6.19 22.10 23.76
N GLU A 3 -6.78 23.07 23.07
CA GLU A 3 -7.17 22.92 21.67
C GLU A 3 -5.98 22.74 20.75
N ARG A 4 -4.89 23.47 20.98
CA ARG A 4 -3.66 23.35 20.21
C ARG A 4 -2.98 22.03 20.45
N ALA A 5 -2.93 21.57 21.70
CA ALA A 5 -2.41 20.25 22.04
C ALA A 5 -3.25 19.15 21.40
N ARG A 6 -4.57 19.29 21.39
CA ARG A 6 -5.49 18.38 20.71
C ARG A 6 -5.24 18.35 19.20
N ALA A 7 -5.01 19.51 18.59
CA ALA A 7 -4.71 19.60 17.16
C ALA A 7 -3.40 18.87 16.80
N VAL A 8 -2.37 19.01 17.62
CA VAL A 8 -1.12 18.26 17.45
C VAL A 8 -1.36 16.76 17.58
N ALA A 9 -2.04 16.33 18.63
CA ALA A 9 -2.34 14.93 18.87
C ALA A 9 -3.17 14.33 17.72
N GLN A 10 -4.17 15.05 17.23
CA GLN A 10 -4.98 14.61 16.10
C GLN A 10 -4.15 14.49 14.83
N ALA A 11 -3.28 15.45 14.55
CA ALA A 11 -2.41 15.43 13.38
C ALA A 11 -1.40 14.27 13.45
N GLU A 12 -0.87 13.97 14.63
CA GLU A 12 0.01 12.80 14.84
C GLU A 12 -0.73 11.49 14.62
N LEU A 13 -1.97 11.38 15.11
CA LEU A 13 -2.79 10.19 14.88
C LEU A 13 -3.11 9.99 13.40
N ASP A 14 -3.40 11.06 12.68
CA ASP A 14 -3.68 10.98 11.24
C ASP A 14 -2.45 10.54 10.47
N LEU A 15 -1.29 11.07 10.80
CA LEU A 15 -0.02 10.65 10.20
C LEU A 15 0.30 9.19 10.50
N ALA A 16 0.11 8.77 11.76
CA ALA A 16 0.30 7.37 12.16
C ALA A 16 -0.65 6.43 11.43
N ARG A 17 -1.89 6.84 11.22
CA ARG A 17 -2.88 6.05 10.45
C ARG A 17 -2.43 5.84 9.00
N VAL A 18 -1.96 6.88 8.34
CA VAL A 18 -1.49 6.78 6.95
C VAL A 18 -0.26 5.87 6.86
N ARG A 19 0.69 6.03 7.76
CA ARG A 19 1.89 5.17 7.82
C ARG A 19 1.54 3.71 8.07
N ARG A 20 0.60 3.47 8.96
CA ARG A 20 0.11 2.13 9.26
C ARG A 20 -0.62 1.52 8.06
N ALA A 21 -1.41 2.31 7.36
CA ALA A 21 -2.08 1.88 6.13
C ALA A 21 -1.07 1.49 5.03
N LYS A 22 0.00 2.26 4.85
CA LYS A 22 1.08 1.93 3.92
C LYS A 22 1.75 0.60 4.27
N LEU A 23 2.09 0.43 5.53
CA LEU A 23 2.71 -0.80 6.01
C LEU A 23 1.80 -2.00 5.83
N ALA A 24 0.53 -1.87 6.21
CA ALA A 24 -0.47 -2.93 6.06
C ALA A 24 -0.66 -3.32 4.58
N LEU A 25 -0.63 -2.34 3.68
CA LEU A 25 -0.76 -2.60 2.24
C LEU A 25 0.41 -3.44 1.72
N VAL A 26 1.64 -3.11 2.11
CA VAL A 26 2.84 -3.87 1.71
C VAL A 26 2.85 -5.26 2.35
N GLU A 27 2.54 -5.36 3.63
CA GLU A 27 2.47 -6.64 4.35
C GLU A 27 1.41 -7.55 3.75
N ARG A 28 0.25 -7.00 3.44
CA ARG A 28 -0.83 -7.74 2.78
C ARG A 28 -0.41 -8.25 1.41
N ALA A 29 0.23 -7.42 0.60
CA ALA A 29 0.74 -7.82 -0.70
C ALA A 29 1.82 -8.89 -0.59
N SER A 30 2.66 -8.84 0.45
CA SER A 30 3.69 -9.86 0.72
C SER A 30 3.10 -11.17 1.24
N ALA A 31 2.14 -11.10 2.15
CA ALA A 31 1.54 -12.27 2.80
C ALA A 31 0.63 -13.06 1.86
N PHE A 32 -0.19 -12.35 1.10
CA PHE A 32 -1.10 -12.95 0.12
C PHE A 32 -0.46 -13.03 -1.26
N GLY A 33 0.82 -13.33 -1.32
CA GLY A 33 1.63 -13.35 -2.53
C GLY A 33 1.17 -14.27 -3.65
N GLU A 34 0.01 -14.88 -3.49
CA GLU A 34 -0.72 -15.44 -4.62
C GLU A 34 -1.41 -14.27 -5.32
N PRO A 35 -1.07 -14.03 -6.59
CA PRO A 35 -1.87 -13.12 -7.38
C PRO A 35 -3.30 -13.64 -7.36
N ASP A 36 -4.26 -12.75 -7.39
CA ASP A 36 -5.59 -13.12 -7.84
C ASP A 36 -5.41 -14.09 -9.01
N PRO A 37 -6.00 -15.28 -8.94
CA PRO A 37 -5.86 -16.21 -10.04
C PRO A 37 -6.15 -15.44 -11.31
N PRO A 38 -5.28 -15.52 -12.32
CA PRO A 38 -5.47 -14.74 -13.52
C PRO A 38 -6.90 -14.99 -13.96
N ARG A 39 -7.69 -13.97 -14.06
CA ARG A 39 -9.05 -14.08 -14.57
C ARG A 39 -8.92 -14.73 -15.94
N LEU A 40 -9.13 -16.02 -15.96
CA LEU A 40 -9.10 -16.77 -17.18
C LEU A 40 -10.10 -16.09 -18.12
N THR A 41 -9.59 -15.56 -19.21
CA THR A 41 -10.47 -15.07 -20.26
C THR A 41 -11.35 -16.22 -20.68
N VAL A 42 -12.56 -15.97 -21.12
CA VAL A 42 -13.48 -17.00 -21.63
C VAL A 42 -12.78 -17.92 -22.63
N THR A 43 -11.91 -17.37 -23.45
CA THR A 43 -11.09 -18.13 -24.41
C THR A 43 -10.12 -19.10 -23.71
N GLN A 44 -9.52 -18.68 -22.61
CA GLN A 44 -8.62 -19.55 -21.83
C GLN A 44 -9.40 -20.63 -21.07
N MET A 45 -10.58 -20.32 -20.55
CA MET A 45 -11.49 -21.29 -19.96
C MET A 45 -11.94 -22.34 -20.98
N ILE A 46 -12.29 -21.92 -22.18
CA ILE A 46 -12.67 -22.83 -23.27
C ILE A 46 -11.51 -23.74 -23.64
N ARG A 47 -10.30 -23.23 -23.70
CA ARG A 47 -9.11 -24.04 -23.95
C ARG A 47 -8.84 -25.05 -22.84
N LEU A 48 -9.12 -24.72 -21.59
CA LEU A 48 -9.00 -25.62 -20.46
C LEU A 48 -10.10 -26.67 -20.41
N LEU A 49 -11.30 -26.34 -20.91
CA LEU A 49 -12.46 -27.22 -20.93
C LEU A 49 -12.49 -28.15 -22.16
N HIS A 50 -11.66 -27.91 -23.15
CA HIS A 50 -11.50 -28.76 -24.30
C HIS A 50 -10.19 -29.59 -24.17
N PRO A 51 -10.16 -30.60 -23.28
CA PRO A 51 -8.99 -31.46 -23.15
C PRO A 51 -8.76 -32.31 -24.38
N PHE A 52 -9.70 -32.32 -25.31
CA PHE A 52 -9.66 -33.14 -26.53
C PHE A 52 -9.00 -32.44 -27.71
N ASP A 53 -8.47 -31.28 -27.54
CA ASP A 53 -7.67 -30.68 -28.56
C ASP A 53 -6.31 -31.38 -28.63
N ARG A 54 -6.43 -32.70 -28.86
CA ARG A 54 -5.43 -33.55 -29.49
C ARG A 54 -4.13 -33.77 -28.73
N GLY A 55 -4.21 -34.05 -27.46
CA GLY A 55 -3.00 -34.38 -26.70
C GLY A 55 -1.97 -33.25 -26.66
N ARG A 56 -2.36 -32.09 -27.15
CA ARG A 56 -1.58 -30.87 -27.08
C ARG A 56 -2.16 -29.95 -26.01
N LEU A 57 -2.52 -30.52 -24.90
CA LEU A 57 -2.53 -29.77 -23.68
C LEU A 57 -1.07 -29.47 -23.31
N ILE A 58 -0.44 -28.66 -24.10
CA ILE A 58 0.52 -27.77 -23.55
C ILE A 58 -0.32 -26.87 -22.68
N LEU A 59 -0.44 -27.22 -21.41
CA LEU A 59 -0.74 -26.26 -20.40
C LEU A 59 0.08 -25.06 -20.80
N PRO A 60 -0.53 -23.91 -21.17
CA PRO A 60 0.28 -22.74 -21.32
C PRO A 60 1.07 -22.71 -20.03
N LYS A 61 2.36 -22.85 -20.10
CA LYS A 61 3.22 -22.57 -18.96
C LYS A 61 2.60 -21.31 -18.44
N PRO A 62 2.03 -21.32 -17.25
CA PRO A 62 1.45 -20.11 -16.77
C PRO A 62 2.48 -19.07 -17.09
N VAL A 63 2.08 -17.94 -17.68
CA VAL A 63 2.95 -16.79 -17.84
C VAL A 63 3.17 -16.29 -16.44
N ALA A 64 3.64 -17.17 -15.73
CA ALA A 64 3.53 -17.33 -14.32
C ALA A 64 4.63 -16.63 -13.64
N SER A 65 5.64 -16.22 -14.33
CA SER A 65 6.70 -15.42 -13.72
C SER A 65 6.22 -14.03 -13.31
N SER A 66 5.17 -13.51 -13.95
CA SER A 66 4.59 -12.22 -13.55
C SER A 66 3.45 -12.35 -12.54
N ALA A 67 2.94 -13.54 -12.34
CA ALA A 67 1.76 -13.76 -11.50
C ALA A 67 2.09 -14.37 -10.15
N THR A 68 3.20 -15.08 -10.03
CA THR A 68 3.65 -15.69 -8.78
C THR A 68 4.60 -14.77 -8.03
N MET A 69 4.39 -14.66 -6.72
CA MET A 69 5.34 -13.95 -5.87
C MET A 69 6.63 -14.76 -5.74
N PRO A 70 7.79 -14.12 -5.81
CA PRO A 70 9.05 -14.74 -5.47
C PRO A 70 8.98 -15.32 -4.06
N SER A 71 9.49 -16.52 -3.89
CA SER A 71 9.49 -17.21 -2.60
C SER A 71 10.55 -16.70 -1.63
N GLN A 72 11.51 -15.92 -2.12
CA GLN A 72 12.65 -15.47 -1.35
C GLN A 72 12.64 -13.95 -1.13
N GLU A 73 12.97 -13.54 0.09
CA GLU A 73 13.36 -12.16 0.38
C GLU A 73 14.79 -11.91 -0.16
N PRO A 74 15.13 -10.70 -0.70
CA PRO A 74 14.31 -9.48 -0.73
C PRO A 74 13.37 -9.35 -1.96
N ASP A 75 13.39 -10.27 -2.88
CA ASP A 75 12.64 -10.18 -4.15
C ASP A 75 11.13 -10.15 -3.92
N ARG A 76 10.68 -10.85 -2.90
CA ARG A 76 9.27 -10.88 -2.51
C ARG A 76 8.77 -9.51 -2.07
N SER A 77 9.53 -8.83 -1.23
CA SER A 77 9.19 -7.48 -0.76
C SER A 77 9.21 -6.47 -1.91
N ALA A 78 10.20 -6.55 -2.78
CA ALA A 78 10.30 -5.69 -3.95
C ALA A 78 9.11 -5.87 -4.89
N GLU A 79 8.70 -7.10 -5.15
CA GLU A 79 7.55 -7.39 -6.00
C GLU A 79 6.23 -6.95 -5.35
N ALA A 80 6.09 -7.14 -4.04
CA ALA A 80 4.93 -6.65 -3.29
C ALA A 80 4.79 -5.14 -3.41
N VAL A 81 5.86 -4.39 -3.21
CA VAL A 81 5.87 -2.92 -3.37
C VAL A 81 5.50 -2.52 -4.79
N ARG A 82 6.06 -3.19 -5.78
CA ARG A 82 5.79 -2.90 -7.19
C ARG A 82 4.31 -3.07 -7.54
N ARG A 83 3.65 -4.11 -7.03
CA ARG A 83 2.24 -4.38 -7.28
C ARG A 83 1.31 -3.35 -6.69
N VAL A 84 1.65 -2.83 -5.53
CA VAL A 84 0.84 -1.85 -4.81
C VAL A 84 1.32 -0.41 -5.00
N LEU A 85 2.29 -0.20 -5.87
CA LEU A 85 2.89 1.11 -6.10
C LEU A 85 1.89 2.22 -6.42
N PRO A 86 0.86 2.02 -7.27
CA PRO A 86 -0.14 3.07 -7.52
C PRO A 86 -0.88 3.49 -6.25
N GLU A 87 -1.22 2.53 -5.40
CA GLU A 87 -1.90 2.81 -4.12
C GLU A 87 -0.97 3.44 -3.11
N LEU A 88 0.30 2.99 -3.07
CA LEU A 88 1.33 3.62 -2.24
C LEU A 88 1.55 5.09 -2.61
N ARG A 89 1.54 5.41 -3.89
CA ARG A 89 1.66 6.81 -4.36
C ARG A 89 0.50 7.68 -3.87
N LYS A 90 -0.72 7.14 -3.83
CA LYS A 90 -1.87 7.85 -3.26
C LYS A 90 -1.67 8.08 -1.77
N LEU A 91 -1.26 7.05 -1.05
CA LEU A 91 -0.98 7.13 0.38
C LEU A 91 0.19 8.08 0.69
N ASP A 92 1.21 8.14 -0.16
CA ASP A 92 2.30 9.11 -0.04
C ASP A 92 1.80 10.56 -0.08
N ARG A 93 0.84 10.85 -0.94
CA ARG A 93 0.22 12.19 -0.97
C ARG A 93 -0.52 12.50 0.32
N TYR A 94 -1.27 11.54 0.85
CA TYR A 94 -1.96 11.68 2.13
C TYR A 94 -0.96 11.85 3.29
N GLU A 95 0.11 11.07 3.27
CA GLU A 95 1.17 11.17 4.27
C GLU A 95 1.82 12.56 4.25
N ARG A 96 2.15 13.10 3.10
CA ARG A 96 2.71 14.45 2.95
C ARG A 96 1.76 15.50 3.49
N ARG A 97 0.48 15.42 3.17
CA ARG A 97 -0.54 16.34 3.69
C ARG A 97 -0.69 16.23 5.21
N ALA A 98 -0.68 15.00 5.73
CA ALA A 98 -0.76 14.76 7.16
C ALA A 98 0.49 15.29 7.88
N ALA A 99 1.68 15.09 7.32
CA ALA A 99 2.93 15.61 7.84
C ALA A 99 2.96 17.16 7.88
N VAL A 100 2.51 17.80 6.81
CA VAL A 100 2.40 19.27 6.75
C VAL A 100 1.41 19.78 7.81
N ARG A 101 0.27 19.13 7.97
CA ARG A 101 -0.70 19.50 9.01
C ARG A 101 -0.13 19.35 10.41
N ARG A 102 0.60 18.26 10.65
CA ARG A 102 1.29 18.05 11.93
C ARG A 102 2.30 19.13 12.19
N ASP A 103 3.17 19.42 11.26
CA ASP A 103 4.23 20.43 11.42
C ASP A 103 3.63 21.82 11.67
N ARG A 104 2.55 22.17 10.97
CA ARG A 104 1.82 23.39 11.19
C ARG A 104 1.19 23.45 12.59
N ALA A 105 0.55 22.37 13.03
CA ALA A 105 -0.05 22.28 14.35
C ALA A 105 1.02 22.39 15.46
N VAL A 106 2.19 21.78 15.27
CA VAL A 106 3.33 21.89 16.19
C VAL A 106 3.86 23.33 16.26
N LEU A 107 4.02 23.96 15.10
CA LEU A 107 4.45 25.37 15.06
C LEU A 107 3.45 26.29 15.73
N ASP A 108 2.15 26.10 15.52
CA ASP A 108 1.09 26.86 16.17
C ASP A 108 1.10 26.65 17.69
N PHE A 109 1.36 25.43 18.13
CA PHE A 109 1.46 25.11 19.54
C PHE A 109 2.62 25.87 20.21
N PHE A 110 3.81 25.79 19.62
CA PHE A 110 5.00 26.49 20.15
C PHE A 110 4.93 28.01 19.94
N GLY A 111 4.36 28.48 18.83
CA GLY A 111 4.16 29.89 18.56
C GLY A 111 3.22 30.54 19.58
N GLY A 112 2.20 29.83 20.03
CA GLY A 112 1.31 30.29 21.07
C GLY A 112 1.94 30.40 22.44
N VAL A 113 2.90 29.51 22.74
CA VAL A 113 3.66 29.53 24.00
C VAL A 113 4.53 30.80 24.10
N LYS A 114 5.10 31.24 22.97
CA LYS A 114 5.92 32.47 22.94
C LYS A 114 5.14 33.74 23.26
N THR A 115 3.85 33.79 22.93
CA THR A 115 3.01 34.94 23.20
C THR A 115 2.63 35.06 24.67
N ASP A 116 2.55 33.95 25.37
CA ASP A 116 2.18 33.92 26.78
C ASP A 116 3.36 34.32 27.73
N TYR A 117 4.60 34.29 27.23
CA TYR A 117 5.78 34.70 27.99
C TYR A 117 6.19 36.18 27.76
N ASN A 118 5.56 36.86 26.82
CA ASN A 118 5.84 38.25 26.52
C ASN A 118 4.83 39.25 27.16
N LEU A 119 4.17 38.80 28.18
CA LEU A 119 3.33 39.68 29.02
C LEU A 119 4.15 40.11 30.25
#